data_f1812b28beea0de9dc9534d19c6e8fd7
#
_entry.id   f1812b28beea0de9dc9534d19c6e8fd7
#
_cell.length_a   1.000
_cell.length_b   1.000
_cell.length_c   1.000
_cell.angle_alpha   90.00
_cell.angle_beta   90.00
_cell.angle_gamma   90.00
#
_symmetry.space_group_name_H-M   'P 1'
#
loop_
_entity.id
_entity.type
_entity.pdbx_description
1 polymer ?
#
loop_
_entity_poly.entity_id
_entity_poly.type
_entity_poly.pdbx_seq_one_letter_code
_entity_poly.pdbx_strand_id
1 'polypeptide(L)'
;MNNEVWVLGATGRTGRMIARRLHEAGVPLVLVGRDRQRLEGVAAGLGGAPRLLMGSLESTLAGLAQDRPGVVVNTVGPFTTTAAQVARACPVGTHYVDVTNELPAVQQILALDRQAAAGGQVFVTGAGFGVLATESVLLRLCQRQPPPARVRVDAMASVGMEAGAVGAALAGTIVGILSSSGREVWHGRLVGSRAAAHPAQLTTPDGDVLATRSGASGELIAAWRASNAGSVIAATALVPSGAFTRFVLPALPAVLRIPGVRPLAVSAIARIPQHAQQRPRTWSWAHARAEWPSGEAREGWLRIGDGHDFTAAAATEVTRRLLEGQGRPGADTPGALFGPELAEAAGGTFILDRP
;
A
#
# COMPACT_ATOMS: atom_id res chain seq x y z
N MET A 1 -27.99 -0.64 0.95
CA MET A 1 -26.74 0.17 1.03
C MET A 1 -26.54 0.87 -0.31
N ASN A 2 -26.02 2.09 -0.30
CA ASN A 2 -25.65 2.77 -1.55
C ASN A 2 -24.45 2.03 -2.16
N ASN A 3 -24.56 1.57 -3.40
CA ASN A 3 -23.46 0.85 -4.08
C ASN A 3 -22.48 1.80 -4.78
N GLU A 4 -22.61 3.11 -4.57
CA GLU A 4 -21.73 4.10 -5.17
C GLU A 4 -20.35 4.10 -4.51
N VAL A 5 -19.30 4.13 -5.31
CA VAL A 5 -17.90 4.17 -4.85
C VAL A 5 -17.30 5.53 -5.16
N TRP A 6 -16.75 6.18 -4.13
CA TRP A 6 -15.99 7.41 -4.30
C TRP A 6 -14.50 7.09 -4.44
N VAL A 7 -13.91 7.47 -5.57
CA VAL A 7 -12.46 7.34 -5.80
C VAL A 7 -11.79 8.69 -5.57
N LEU A 8 -11.19 8.87 -4.39
CA LEU A 8 -10.45 10.07 -4.04
C LEU A 8 -9.07 10.02 -4.70
N GLY A 9 -8.70 11.12 -5.37
CA GLY A 9 -7.46 11.17 -6.15
C GLY A 9 -7.57 10.50 -7.53
N ALA A 10 -8.78 10.47 -8.10
CA ALA A 10 -9.09 9.81 -9.37
C ALA A 10 -8.24 10.30 -10.57
N THR A 11 -7.62 11.49 -10.48
CA THR A 11 -6.72 12.01 -11.52
C THR A 11 -5.28 11.52 -11.38
N GLY A 12 -4.92 10.87 -10.28
CA GLY A 12 -3.62 10.23 -10.07
C GLY A 12 -3.52 8.90 -10.81
N ARG A 13 -2.30 8.38 -11.03
CA ARG A 13 -2.08 7.11 -11.73
C ARG A 13 -2.93 5.97 -11.13
N THR A 14 -2.73 5.69 -9.86
CA THR A 14 -3.44 4.58 -9.18
C THR A 14 -4.95 4.80 -9.16
N GLY A 15 -5.40 6.03 -8.88
CA GLY A 15 -6.83 6.37 -8.87
C GLY A 15 -7.50 6.15 -10.24
N ARG A 16 -6.85 6.54 -11.33
CA ARG A 16 -7.35 6.28 -12.71
C ARG A 16 -7.46 4.80 -13.00
N MET A 17 -6.47 4.01 -12.60
CA MET A 17 -6.45 2.56 -12.84
C MET A 17 -7.55 1.86 -12.06
N ILE A 18 -7.75 2.23 -10.78
CA ILE A 18 -8.84 1.70 -9.95
C ILE A 18 -10.20 2.12 -10.53
N ALA A 19 -10.38 3.40 -10.87
CA ALA A 19 -11.62 3.90 -11.44
C ALA A 19 -12.00 3.15 -12.74
N ARG A 20 -11.01 2.90 -13.61
CA ARG A 20 -11.22 2.12 -14.83
C ARG A 20 -11.69 0.70 -14.52
N ARG A 21 -11.01 -0.02 -13.65
CA ARG A 21 -11.36 -1.41 -13.29
C ARG A 21 -12.74 -1.51 -12.62
N LEU A 22 -13.08 -0.57 -11.74
CA LEU A 22 -14.40 -0.53 -11.10
C LEU A 22 -15.49 -0.20 -12.13
N HIS A 23 -15.22 0.70 -13.08
CA HIS A 23 -16.14 1.02 -14.15
C HIS A 23 -16.38 -0.18 -15.08
N GLU A 24 -15.32 -0.89 -15.48
CA GLU A 24 -15.40 -2.13 -16.26
C GLU A 24 -16.19 -3.23 -15.53
N ALA A 25 -16.17 -3.22 -14.19
CA ALA A 25 -17.00 -4.10 -13.35
C ALA A 25 -18.45 -3.60 -13.14
N GLY A 26 -18.86 -2.51 -13.79
CA GLY A 26 -20.20 -1.95 -13.68
C GLY A 26 -20.53 -1.26 -12.36
N VAL A 27 -19.54 -0.88 -11.57
CA VAL A 27 -19.71 -0.19 -10.28
C VAL A 27 -20.02 1.29 -10.50
N PRO A 28 -21.09 1.85 -9.89
CA PRO A 28 -21.38 3.28 -9.94
C PRO A 28 -20.26 4.09 -9.26
N LEU A 29 -19.69 5.09 -9.96
CA LEU A 29 -18.53 5.83 -9.53
C LEU A 29 -18.76 7.32 -9.34
N VAL A 30 -18.13 7.87 -8.32
CA VAL A 30 -17.84 9.29 -8.16
C VAL A 30 -16.33 9.48 -8.24
N LEU A 31 -15.89 10.22 -9.24
CA LEU A 31 -14.50 10.59 -9.40
C LEU A 31 -14.24 11.90 -8.64
N VAL A 32 -13.35 11.83 -7.66
CA VAL A 32 -13.05 12.98 -6.79
C VAL A 32 -11.65 13.52 -7.07
N GLY A 33 -11.55 14.82 -7.26
CA GLY A 33 -10.27 15.49 -7.51
C GLY A 33 -10.38 17.00 -7.48
N ARG A 34 -9.23 17.70 -7.64
CA ARG A 34 -9.15 19.17 -7.54
C ARG A 34 -9.21 19.88 -8.89
N ASP A 35 -8.94 19.16 -9.97
CA ASP A 35 -8.79 19.70 -11.32
C ASP A 35 -9.92 19.18 -12.21
N ARG A 36 -10.80 20.09 -12.63
CA ARG A 36 -11.96 19.76 -13.48
C ARG A 36 -11.54 19.10 -14.79
N GLN A 37 -10.63 19.72 -15.51
CA GLN A 37 -10.22 19.25 -16.85
C GLN A 37 -9.62 17.85 -16.79
N ARG A 38 -8.81 17.57 -15.77
CA ARG A 38 -8.25 16.23 -15.55
C ARG A 38 -9.33 15.21 -15.19
N LEU A 39 -10.32 15.57 -14.35
CA LEU A 39 -11.42 14.67 -14.01
C LEU A 39 -12.29 14.37 -15.25
N GLU A 40 -12.61 15.39 -16.06
CA GLU A 40 -13.34 15.22 -17.33
C GLU A 40 -12.56 14.33 -18.31
N GLY A 41 -11.23 14.48 -18.36
CA GLY A 41 -10.37 13.61 -19.17
C GLY A 41 -10.39 12.14 -18.69
N VAL A 42 -10.41 11.90 -17.39
CA VAL A 42 -10.55 10.55 -16.83
C VAL A 42 -11.94 9.99 -17.17
N ALA A 43 -13.00 10.75 -16.94
CA ALA A 43 -14.37 10.31 -17.25
C ALA A 43 -14.57 9.98 -18.74
N ALA A 44 -14.06 10.81 -19.63
CA ALA A 44 -14.10 10.55 -21.09
C ALA A 44 -13.38 9.25 -21.46
N GLY A 45 -12.25 8.96 -20.81
CA GLY A 45 -11.50 7.72 -21.02
C GLY A 45 -12.19 6.45 -20.50
N LEU A 46 -13.22 6.58 -19.66
CA LEU A 46 -14.03 5.46 -19.18
C LEU A 46 -15.16 5.08 -20.13
N GLY A 47 -15.50 5.94 -21.09
CA GLY A 47 -16.63 5.71 -22.01
C GLY A 47 -18.01 5.79 -21.37
N GLY A 48 -18.10 6.34 -20.14
CA GLY A 48 -19.33 6.53 -19.36
C GLY A 48 -19.43 7.93 -18.79
N ALA A 49 -20.49 8.22 -18.05
CA ALA A 49 -20.71 9.49 -17.37
C ALA A 49 -20.67 9.32 -15.83
N PRO A 50 -19.50 9.00 -15.25
CA PRO A 50 -19.40 8.94 -13.79
C PRO A 50 -19.64 10.34 -13.21
N ARG A 51 -20.20 10.42 -12.02
CA ARG A 51 -20.36 11.68 -11.32
C ARG A 51 -18.99 12.27 -10.98
N LEU A 52 -18.79 13.54 -11.23
CA LEU A 52 -17.55 14.25 -10.92
C LEU A 52 -17.77 15.13 -9.68
N LEU A 53 -16.89 14.99 -8.70
CA LEU A 53 -16.88 15.84 -7.52
C LEU A 53 -15.55 16.60 -7.46
N MET A 54 -15.67 17.92 -7.63
CA MET A 54 -14.53 18.80 -7.52
C MET A 54 -14.47 19.43 -6.15
N GLY A 55 -13.27 19.43 -5.56
CA GLY A 55 -13.08 20.12 -4.31
C GLY A 55 -11.72 19.85 -3.66
N SER A 56 -11.48 20.58 -2.57
CA SER A 56 -10.42 20.26 -1.64
C SER A 56 -10.75 18.96 -0.91
N LEU A 57 -9.77 18.37 -0.22
CA LEU A 57 -10.06 17.21 0.63
C LEU A 57 -11.11 17.58 1.70
N GLU A 58 -11.01 18.74 2.30
CA GLU A 58 -11.95 19.22 3.32
C GLU A 58 -13.40 19.29 2.82
N SER A 59 -13.64 19.91 1.65
CA SER A 59 -14.99 19.97 1.06
C SER A 59 -15.51 18.58 0.66
N THR A 60 -14.62 17.69 0.22
CA THR A 60 -14.96 16.31 -0.08
C THR A 60 -15.43 15.55 1.16
N LEU A 61 -14.71 15.72 2.28
CA LEU A 61 -15.07 15.06 3.53
C LEU A 61 -16.42 15.55 4.09
N ALA A 62 -16.73 16.84 3.93
CA ALA A 62 -18.03 17.38 4.31
C ALA A 62 -19.18 16.76 3.49
N GLY A 63 -18.95 16.47 2.19
CA GLY A 63 -19.93 15.84 1.31
C GLY A 63 -20.21 14.36 1.64
N LEU A 64 -19.26 13.64 2.25
CA LEU A 64 -19.44 12.22 2.60
C LEU A 64 -20.64 11.98 3.51
N ALA A 65 -20.87 12.88 4.47
CA ALA A 65 -21.99 12.75 5.41
C ALA A 65 -23.37 12.83 4.72
N GLN A 66 -23.45 13.58 3.62
CA GLN A 66 -24.69 13.78 2.85
C GLN A 66 -24.92 12.63 1.87
N ASP A 67 -23.91 12.27 1.11
CA ASP A 67 -24.02 11.34 -0.01
C ASP A 67 -23.94 9.84 0.42
N ARG A 68 -23.28 9.57 1.55
CA ARG A 68 -23.15 8.23 2.18
C ARG A 68 -22.83 7.12 1.17
N PRO A 69 -21.67 7.19 0.48
CA PRO A 69 -21.27 6.15 -0.47
C PRO A 69 -21.11 4.79 0.22
N GLY A 70 -21.21 3.71 -0.54
CA GLY A 70 -20.94 2.38 -0.02
C GLY A 70 -19.48 2.20 0.36
N VAL A 71 -18.57 2.67 -0.50
CA VAL A 71 -17.12 2.57 -0.26
C VAL A 71 -16.42 3.87 -0.67
N VAL A 72 -15.45 4.28 0.13
CA VAL A 72 -14.48 5.33 -0.21
C VAL A 72 -13.13 4.69 -0.46
N VAL A 73 -12.61 4.84 -1.69
CA VAL A 73 -11.26 4.42 -2.08
C VAL A 73 -10.34 5.64 -2.05
N ASN A 74 -9.42 5.67 -1.10
CA ASN A 74 -8.48 6.78 -0.94
C ASN A 74 -7.14 6.48 -1.64
N THR A 75 -6.81 7.26 -2.65
CA THR A 75 -5.50 7.24 -3.33
C THR A 75 -4.74 8.56 -3.17
N VAL A 76 -5.14 9.40 -2.21
CA VAL A 76 -4.55 10.71 -1.97
C VAL A 76 -3.41 10.61 -0.96
N GLY A 77 -2.16 10.68 -1.43
CA GLY A 77 -0.99 10.78 -0.56
C GLY A 77 -0.67 12.25 -0.15
N PRO A 78 0.16 12.46 0.87
CA PRO A 78 0.74 11.46 1.77
C PRO A 78 -0.31 10.84 2.69
N PHE A 79 -0.33 9.52 2.79
CA PHE A 79 -1.36 8.81 3.55
C PHE A 79 -1.24 9.03 5.06
N THR A 80 -0.05 9.33 5.56
CA THR A 80 0.16 9.73 6.97
C THR A 80 -0.69 10.94 7.40
N THR A 81 -1.15 11.76 6.45
CA THR A 81 -2.02 12.91 6.72
C THR A 81 -3.47 12.65 6.29
N THR A 82 -3.69 11.93 5.21
CA THR A 82 -5.02 11.79 4.61
C THR A 82 -5.79 10.55 5.07
N ALA A 83 -5.10 9.42 5.32
CA ALA A 83 -5.77 8.14 5.55
C ALA A 83 -6.76 8.19 6.73
N ALA A 84 -6.27 8.50 7.93
CA ALA A 84 -7.12 8.55 9.11
C ALA A 84 -8.18 9.67 9.05
N GLN A 85 -7.87 10.78 8.38
CA GLN A 85 -8.82 11.88 8.19
C GLN A 85 -10.00 11.44 7.31
N VAL A 86 -9.73 10.77 6.20
CA VAL A 86 -10.77 10.25 5.31
C VAL A 86 -11.57 9.14 5.98
N ALA A 87 -10.89 8.16 6.61
CA ALA A 87 -11.56 7.04 7.27
C ALA A 87 -12.52 7.50 8.37
N ARG A 88 -12.11 8.49 9.21
CA ARG A 88 -12.99 9.04 10.25
C ARG A 88 -14.18 9.83 9.70
N ALA A 89 -14.07 10.40 8.52
CA ALA A 89 -15.14 11.15 7.88
C ALA A 89 -16.16 10.23 7.17
N CYS A 90 -15.85 8.95 6.98
CA CYS A 90 -16.79 7.97 6.45
C CYS A 90 -17.97 7.82 7.41
N PRO A 91 -19.22 8.14 6.99
CA PRO A 91 -20.40 7.96 7.85
C PRO A 91 -20.66 6.48 8.10
N VAL A 92 -21.41 6.18 9.17
CA VAL A 92 -21.82 4.81 9.50
C VAL A 92 -22.40 4.09 8.27
N GLY A 93 -21.91 2.90 7.99
CA GLY A 93 -22.28 2.10 6.81
C GLY A 93 -21.45 2.37 5.56
N THR A 94 -20.55 3.37 5.56
CA THR A 94 -19.57 3.62 4.49
C THR A 94 -18.26 2.90 4.82
N HIS A 95 -17.79 2.02 3.94
CA HIS A 95 -16.50 1.35 4.07
C HIS A 95 -15.35 2.21 3.54
N TYR A 96 -14.13 1.90 3.97
CA TYR A 96 -12.92 2.60 3.58
C TYR A 96 -11.86 1.64 3.04
N VAL A 97 -11.19 2.04 1.95
CA VAL A 97 -10.06 1.31 1.36
C VAL A 97 -8.94 2.29 1.03
N ASP A 98 -7.70 1.96 1.36
CA ASP A 98 -6.53 2.68 0.84
C ASP A 98 -5.45 1.73 0.31
N VAL A 99 -4.49 2.31 -0.40
CA VAL A 99 -3.38 1.59 -1.04
C VAL A 99 -2.03 1.94 -0.41
N THR A 100 -2.03 2.43 0.81
CA THR A 100 -0.80 2.90 1.47
C THR A 100 0.15 1.76 1.84
N ASN A 101 1.44 2.03 1.79
CA ASN A 101 2.47 1.25 2.47
C ASN A 101 3.22 2.09 3.52
N GLU A 102 2.74 3.29 3.83
CA GLU A 102 3.33 4.14 4.87
C GLU A 102 3.00 3.57 6.25
N LEU A 103 4.01 3.09 6.98
CA LEU A 103 3.83 2.43 8.29
C LEU A 103 2.95 3.24 9.25
N PRO A 104 3.14 4.58 9.44
CA PRO A 104 2.28 5.33 10.35
C PRO A 104 0.83 5.41 9.89
N ALA A 105 0.56 5.45 8.57
CA ALA A 105 -0.80 5.47 8.03
C ALA A 105 -1.51 4.14 8.30
N VAL A 106 -0.84 3.01 8.04
CA VAL A 106 -1.36 1.67 8.36
C VAL A 106 -1.71 1.58 9.85
N GLN A 107 -0.81 2.01 10.73
CA GLN A 107 -1.07 2.01 12.17
C GLN A 107 -2.27 2.89 12.56
N GLN A 108 -2.41 4.06 11.96
CA GLN A 108 -3.51 4.98 12.22
C GLN A 108 -4.87 4.37 11.84
N ILE A 109 -4.95 3.67 10.70
CA ILE A 109 -6.19 3.01 10.28
C ILE A 109 -6.50 1.82 11.19
N LEU A 110 -5.52 0.96 11.47
CA LEU A 110 -5.71 -0.18 12.37
C LEU A 110 -6.13 0.26 13.79
N ALA A 111 -5.71 1.44 14.25
CA ALA A 111 -6.15 2.00 15.52
C ALA A 111 -7.64 2.42 15.54
N LEU A 112 -8.29 2.52 14.38
CA LEU A 112 -9.73 2.81 14.24
C LEU A 112 -10.61 1.55 14.31
N ASP A 113 -10.04 0.38 14.57
CA ASP A 113 -10.74 -0.91 14.57
C ASP A 113 -12.05 -0.89 15.36
N ARG A 114 -12.00 -0.50 16.65
CA ARG A 114 -13.20 -0.42 17.50
C ARG A 114 -14.25 0.56 16.98
N GLN A 115 -13.80 1.71 16.45
CA GLN A 115 -14.70 2.70 15.85
C GLN A 115 -15.40 2.14 14.62
N ALA A 116 -14.66 1.52 13.71
CA ALA A 116 -15.20 0.90 12.51
C ALA A 116 -16.17 -0.25 12.87
N ALA A 117 -15.79 -1.11 13.81
CA ALA A 117 -16.64 -2.20 14.27
C ALA A 117 -17.97 -1.71 14.86
N ALA A 118 -17.94 -0.67 15.72
CA ALA A 118 -19.14 -0.08 16.29
C ALA A 118 -20.07 0.56 15.24
N GLY A 119 -19.50 1.07 14.14
CA GLY A 119 -20.25 1.63 13.00
C GLY A 119 -20.70 0.60 11.96
N GLY A 120 -20.42 -0.69 12.15
CA GLY A 120 -20.66 -1.73 11.15
C GLY A 120 -19.83 -1.52 9.87
N GLN A 121 -18.73 -0.79 9.97
CA GLN A 121 -17.87 -0.40 8.86
C GLN A 121 -16.67 -1.34 8.75
N VAL A 122 -16.14 -1.48 7.54
CA VAL A 122 -14.89 -2.20 7.28
C VAL A 122 -13.88 -1.20 6.72
N PHE A 123 -12.76 -1.05 7.42
CA PHE A 123 -11.65 -0.21 6.96
C PHE A 123 -10.48 -1.11 6.55
N VAL A 124 -10.09 -1.03 5.29
CA VAL A 124 -8.98 -1.82 4.72
C VAL A 124 -7.84 -0.89 4.36
N THR A 125 -6.69 -1.12 4.97
CA THR A 125 -5.48 -0.33 4.70
C THR A 125 -4.40 -1.17 4.04
N GLY A 126 -3.70 -0.59 3.07
CA GLY A 126 -2.63 -1.29 2.36
C GLY A 126 -3.11 -2.24 1.27
N ALA A 127 -4.25 -1.96 0.63
CA ALA A 127 -4.76 -2.77 -0.49
C ALA A 127 -3.92 -2.56 -1.77
N GLY A 128 -2.61 -2.86 -1.69
CA GLY A 128 -1.67 -2.67 -2.78
C GLY A 128 -0.51 -3.65 -2.75
N PHE A 129 0.39 -3.52 -3.72
CA PHE A 129 1.47 -4.46 -3.99
C PHE A 129 2.30 -4.80 -2.75
N GLY A 130 2.83 -3.80 -2.05
CA GLY A 130 3.75 -4.07 -0.94
C GLY A 130 3.10 -4.90 0.15
N VAL A 131 2.02 -4.37 0.73
CA VAL A 131 1.33 -4.97 1.89
C VAL A 131 0.67 -6.29 1.52
N LEU A 132 -0.28 -6.29 0.57
CA LEU A 132 -1.04 -7.51 0.24
C LEU A 132 -0.15 -8.64 -0.23
N ALA A 133 0.81 -8.35 -1.12
CA ALA A 133 1.60 -9.41 -1.73
C ALA A 133 2.51 -10.12 -0.71
N THR A 134 3.22 -9.36 0.13
CA THR A 134 4.12 -9.95 1.14
C THR A 134 3.33 -10.63 2.25
N GLU A 135 2.23 -10.04 2.69
CA GLU A 135 1.32 -10.62 3.68
C GLU A 135 0.76 -11.97 3.19
N SER A 136 0.33 -12.03 1.92
CA SER A 136 -0.26 -13.24 1.35
C SER A 136 0.72 -14.41 1.27
N VAL A 137 1.99 -14.15 0.89
CA VAL A 137 3.02 -15.20 0.93
C VAL A 137 3.19 -15.71 2.36
N LEU A 138 3.31 -14.80 3.32
CA LEU A 138 3.51 -15.16 4.72
C LEU A 138 2.33 -15.95 5.29
N LEU A 139 1.10 -15.56 4.99
CA LEU A 139 -0.11 -16.29 5.39
C LEU A 139 -0.09 -17.74 4.86
N ARG A 140 0.35 -17.95 3.62
CA ARG A 140 0.51 -19.32 3.07
C ARG A 140 1.57 -20.14 3.82
N LEU A 141 2.72 -19.53 4.13
CA LEU A 141 3.81 -20.22 4.83
C LEU A 141 3.44 -20.57 6.28
N CYS A 142 2.71 -19.69 6.95
CA CYS A 142 2.31 -19.85 8.36
C CYS A 142 1.01 -20.63 8.53
N GLN A 143 0.33 -21.03 7.46
CA GLN A 143 -0.94 -21.74 7.53
C GLN A 143 -0.80 -23.01 8.36
N ARG A 144 -1.64 -23.14 9.42
CA ARG A 144 -1.64 -24.28 10.34
C ARG A 144 -0.31 -24.50 11.08
N GLN A 145 0.52 -23.47 11.19
CA GLN A 145 1.77 -23.51 11.93
C GLN A 145 1.66 -22.68 13.22
N PRO A 146 2.43 -23.02 14.28
CA PRO A 146 2.59 -22.11 15.40
C PRO A 146 3.29 -20.81 14.96
N PRO A 147 3.22 -19.73 15.74
CA PRO A 147 3.94 -18.51 15.43
C PRO A 147 5.43 -18.75 15.19
N PRO A 148 6.02 -18.26 14.10
CA PRO A 148 7.45 -18.38 13.87
C PRO A 148 8.25 -17.48 14.83
N ALA A 149 9.51 -17.81 15.06
CA ALA A 149 10.42 -16.99 15.86
C ALA A 149 10.84 -15.74 15.08
N ARG A 150 11.11 -15.89 13.79
CA ARG A 150 11.59 -14.83 12.90
C ARG A 150 10.86 -14.87 11.59
N VAL A 151 10.60 -13.66 11.06
CA VAL A 151 10.01 -13.45 9.74
C VAL A 151 10.78 -12.36 9.01
N ARG A 152 11.02 -12.59 7.73
CA ARG A 152 11.46 -11.58 6.79
C ARG A 152 10.51 -11.53 5.61
N VAL A 153 10.11 -10.33 5.20
CA VAL A 153 9.35 -10.10 3.97
C VAL A 153 10.07 -9.08 3.10
N ASP A 154 10.08 -9.31 1.79
CA ASP A 154 10.75 -8.43 0.83
C ASP A 154 9.80 -8.09 -0.34
N ALA A 155 9.65 -6.80 -0.63
CA ALA A 155 8.86 -6.29 -1.74
C ALA A 155 9.78 -5.76 -2.86
N MET A 156 9.69 -6.34 -4.05
CA MET A 156 10.58 -6.05 -5.19
C MET A 156 9.75 -5.66 -6.41
N ALA A 157 9.22 -4.43 -6.38
CA ALA A 157 8.38 -3.90 -7.46
C ALA A 157 9.15 -3.76 -8.77
N SER A 158 8.50 -4.12 -9.87
CA SER A 158 8.87 -3.76 -11.23
C SER A 158 7.73 -2.93 -11.82
N VAL A 159 7.95 -1.62 -11.91
CA VAL A 159 6.95 -0.66 -12.35
C VAL A 159 7.49 0.22 -13.46
N GLY A 160 6.68 0.46 -14.48
CA GLY A 160 7.00 1.45 -15.49
C GLY A 160 6.78 2.87 -14.95
N MET A 161 7.44 3.86 -15.55
CA MET A 161 7.25 5.26 -15.23
C MET A 161 6.61 5.99 -16.41
N GLU A 162 5.57 6.79 -16.13
CA GLU A 162 4.98 7.68 -17.13
C GLU A 162 5.83 8.95 -17.29
N ALA A 163 5.87 9.52 -18.48
CA ALA A 163 6.47 10.83 -18.70
C ALA A 163 5.69 11.90 -17.92
N GLY A 164 6.41 12.90 -17.39
CA GLY A 164 5.80 13.99 -16.66
C GLY A 164 6.68 14.48 -15.50
N ALA A 165 6.08 14.93 -14.44
CA ALA A 165 6.76 15.25 -13.19
C ALA A 165 6.50 14.15 -12.15
N VAL A 166 7.42 13.99 -11.20
CA VAL A 166 7.25 13.06 -10.05
C VAL A 166 5.91 13.25 -9.34
N GLY A 167 5.49 14.50 -9.23
CA GLY A 167 4.25 14.88 -8.55
C GLY A 167 4.36 14.86 -7.02
N ALA A 168 3.51 15.65 -6.36
CA ALA A 168 3.59 15.87 -4.92
C ALA A 168 3.34 14.60 -4.08
N ALA A 169 2.48 13.70 -4.54
CA ALA A 169 2.16 12.47 -3.82
C ALA A 169 3.37 11.54 -3.73
N LEU A 170 4.01 11.23 -4.88
CA LEU A 170 5.20 10.38 -4.91
C LEU A 170 6.39 11.05 -4.22
N ALA A 171 6.59 12.35 -4.42
CA ALA A 171 7.61 13.12 -3.74
C ALA A 171 7.43 13.07 -2.20
N GLY A 172 6.19 13.21 -1.72
CA GLY A 172 5.86 13.08 -0.31
C GLY A 172 6.19 11.69 0.25
N THR A 173 5.90 10.64 -0.49
CA THR A 173 6.25 9.26 -0.13
C THR A 173 7.76 9.06 -0.09
N ILE A 174 8.49 9.53 -1.10
CA ILE A 174 9.96 9.45 -1.15
C ILE A 174 10.57 10.16 0.07
N VAL A 175 10.17 11.41 0.32
CA VAL A 175 10.65 12.18 1.48
C VAL A 175 10.23 11.51 2.79
N GLY A 176 9.04 10.92 2.87
CA GLY A 176 8.58 10.13 3.99
C GLY A 176 9.49 8.95 4.30
N ILE A 177 9.84 8.16 3.31
CA ILE A 177 10.78 7.03 3.42
C ILE A 177 12.16 7.52 3.88
N LEU A 178 12.69 8.55 3.24
CA LEU A 178 14.02 9.11 3.54
C LEU A 178 14.08 9.80 4.91
N SER A 179 12.96 10.30 5.44
CA SER A 179 12.88 10.91 6.77
C SER A 179 12.58 9.90 7.89
N SER A 180 12.22 8.68 7.56
CA SER A 180 11.95 7.64 8.53
C SER A 180 13.25 6.99 9.01
N SER A 181 13.43 6.88 10.33
CA SER A 181 14.35 5.90 10.89
C SER A 181 13.83 4.49 10.59
N GLY A 182 14.73 3.53 10.37
CA GLY A 182 14.35 2.13 10.20
C GLY A 182 13.45 1.66 11.35
N ARG A 183 12.62 0.67 11.07
CA ARG A 183 11.75 0.01 12.05
C ARG A 183 11.82 -1.50 11.84
N GLU A 184 11.71 -2.23 12.94
CA GLU A 184 11.60 -3.68 12.96
C GLU A 184 10.77 -4.13 14.16
N VAL A 185 10.29 -5.35 14.15
CA VAL A 185 9.72 -5.98 15.35
C VAL A 185 10.80 -6.81 16.00
N TRP A 186 11.03 -6.59 17.29
CA TRP A 186 11.98 -7.31 18.10
C TRP A 186 11.34 -7.69 19.42
N HIS A 187 11.38 -8.98 19.78
CA HIS A 187 10.70 -9.54 20.96
C HIS A 187 9.22 -9.11 21.06
N GLY A 188 8.49 -9.16 19.95
CA GLY A 188 7.07 -8.80 19.90
C GLY A 188 6.80 -7.31 20.12
N ARG A 189 7.78 -6.42 19.90
CA ARG A 189 7.63 -4.97 20.04
C ARG A 189 8.18 -4.26 18.81
N LEU A 190 7.47 -3.24 18.36
CA LEU A 190 7.95 -2.37 17.30
C LEU A 190 9.05 -1.44 17.86
N VAL A 191 10.27 -1.62 17.38
CA VAL A 191 11.45 -0.87 17.81
C VAL A 191 12.06 -0.07 16.67
N GLY A 192 12.89 0.93 17.02
CA GLY A 192 13.71 1.64 16.05
C GLY A 192 14.88 0.78 15.58
N SER A 193 15.21 0.84 14.29
CA SER A 193 16.42 0.25 13.73
C SER A 193 17.17 1.28 12.87
N ARG A 194 18.37 0.93 12.41
CA ARG A 194 19.08 1.78 11.45
C ARG A 194 18.34 1.78 10.11
N ALA A 195 18.30 2.93 9.46
CA ALA A 195 17.77 3.01 8.09
C ALA A 195 18.56 2.08 7.16
N ALA A 196 17.88 1.36 6.27
CA ALA A 196 18.48 0.42 5.33
C ALA A 196 19.36 -0.67 5.99
N ALA A 197 19.05 -1.06 7.23
CA ALA A 197 19.64 -2.21 7.90
C ALA A 197 19.27 -3.53 7.18
N HIS A 198 19.82 -4.63 7.66
CA HIS A 198 19.51 -5.98 7.19
C HIS A 198 19.57 -6.14 5.64
N PRO A 199 20.70 -5.80 5.00
CA PRO A 199 20.87 -6.01 3.57
C PRO A 199 20.78 -7.50 3.23
N ALA A 200 20.11 -7.83 2.13
CA ALA A 200 20.11 -9.16 1.57
C ALA A 200 20.23 -9.10 0.04
N GLN A 201 20.79 -10.14 -0.53
CA GLN A 201 20.70 -10.43 -1.96
C GLN A 201 19.81 -11.66 -2.10
N LEU A 202 18.76 -11.51 -2.88
CA LEU A 202 17.77 -12.56 -3.15
C LEU A 202 17.84 -12.91 -4.63
N THR A 203 17.89 -14.21 -4.92
CA THR A 203 17.73 -14.70 -6.28
C THR A 203 16.27 -15.03 -6.49
N THR A 204 15.63 -14.33 -7.39
CA THR A 204 14.21 -14.55 -7.73
C THR A 204 14.02 -15.85 -8.48
N PRO A 205 12.82 -16.45 -8.53
CA PRO A 205 12.57 -17.68 -9.24
C PRO A 205 12.86 -17.64 -10.75
N ASP A 206 12.93 -16.45 -11.37
CA ASP A 206 13.34 -16.25 -12.77
C ASP A 206 14.84 -15.96 -12.96
N GLY A 207 15.61 -16.00 -11.86
CA GLY A 207 17.08 -15.91 -11.89
C GLY A 207 17.66 -14.52 -11.70
N ASP A 208 16.85 -13.48 -11.55
CA ASP A 208 17.33 -12.12 -11.23
C ASP A 208 17.90 -12.06 -9.81
N VAL A 209 19.02 -11.37 -9.64
CA VAL A 209 19.61 -11.12 -8.32
C VAL A 209 19.28 -9.71 -7.87
N LEU A 210 18.53 -9.57 -6.79
CA LEU A 210 18.05 -8.30 -6.28
C LEU A 210 18.58 -8.02 -4.87
N ALA A 211 19.13 -6.84 -4.68
CA ALA A 211 19.51 -6.36 -3.36
C ALA A 211 18.32 -5.70 -2.68
N THR A 212 17.99 -6.13 -1.47
CA THR A 212 16.94 -5.55 -0.63
C THR A 212 17.51 -5.02 0.68
N ARG A 213 16.83 -4.03 1.26
CA ARG A 213 17.19 -3.42 2.53
C ARG A 213 15.95 -3.12 3.33
N SER A 214 16.05 -3.26 4.66
CA SER A 214 14.91 -2.99 5.55
C SER A 214 14.51 -1.53 5.55
N GLY A 215 13.21 -1.29 5.74
CA GLY A 215 12.60 0.02 5.83
C GLY A 215 11.41 0.04 6.78
N ALA A 216 10.95 1.24 7.12
CA ALA A 216 9.74 1.44 7.91
C ALA A 216 8.54 1.49 6.96
N SER A 217 7.92 0.35 6.70
CA SER A 217 6.81 0.23 5.77
C SER A 217 5.62 -0.53 6.35
N GLY A 218 4.45 -0.42 5.72
CA GLY A 218 3.22 -1.08 6.13
C GLY A 218 3.33 -2.60 6.12
N GLU A 219 4.17 -3.15 5.24
CA GLU A 219 4.49 -4.58 5.17
C GLU A 219 4.97 -5.13 6.51
N LEU A 220 5.70 -4.32 7.30
CA LEU A 220 6.17 -4.72 8.63
C LEU A 220 5.01 -5.02 9.57
N ILE A 221 4.01 -4.16 9.60
CA ILE A 221 2.84 -4.32 10.48
C ILE A 221 1.96 -5.47 9.98
N ALA A 222 1.73 -5.57 8.66
CA ALA A 222 0.97 -6.65 8.08
C ALA A 222 1.61 -8.02 8.35
N ALA A 223 2.92 -8.15 8.11
CA ALA A 223 3.67 -9.38 8.37
C ALA A 223 3.68 -9.75 9.85
N TRP A 224 3.83 -8.78 10.75
CA TRP A 224 3.76 -9.04 12.19
C TRP A 224 2.39 -9.54 12.61
N ARG A 225 1.31 -8.89 12.17
CA ARG A 225 -0.06 -9.32 12.48
C ARG A 225 -0.39 -10.69 11.89
N ALA A 226 0.03 -10.95 10.66
CA ALA A 226 -0.21 -12.22 9.97
C ALA A 226 0.52 -13.41 10.61
N SER A 227 1.71 -13.20 11.19
CA SER A 227 2.55 -14.27 11.73
C SER A 227 2.57 -14.37 13.26
N ASN A 228 2.29 -13.27 13.94
CA ASN A 228 2.53 -13.11 15.38
C ASN A 228 3.98 -13.47 15.80
N ALA A 229 4.94 -13.25 14.90
CA ALA A 229 6.33 -13.59 15.13
C ALA A 229 6.99 -12.71 16.19
N GLY A 230 7.96 -13.27 16.91
CA GLY A 230 8.76 -12.52 17.88
C GLY A 230 9.67 -11.47 17.24
N SER A 231 10.13 -11.71 16.01
CA SER A 231 10.95 -10.77 15.24
C SER A 231 10.48 -10.70 13.80
N VAL A 232 10.33 -9.47 13.26
CA VAL A 232 9.91 -9.25 11.88
C VAL A 232 10.76 -8.15 11.24
N ILE A 233 11.20 -8.40 10.02
CA ILE A 233 11.88 -7.44 9.15
C ILE A 233 11.08 -7.32 7.86
N ALA A 234 10.79 -6.08 7.45
CA ALA A 234 10.27 -5.77 6.12
C ALA A 234 11.33 -5.05 5.32
N ALA A 235 11.55 -5.45 4.08
CA ALA A 235 12.58 -4.91 3.21
C ALA A 235 12.05 -4.67 1.78
N THR A 236 12.77 -3.84 1.03
CA THR A 236 12.41 -3.49 -0.34
C THR A 236 13.66 -3.31 -1.20
N ALA A 237 13.53 -3.55 -2.50
CA ALA A 237 14.56 -3.27 -3.50
C ALA A 237 14.58 -1.78 -3.95
N LEU A 238 13.65 -0.96 -3.48
CA LEU A 238 13.57 0.47 -3.86
C LEU A 238 14.60 1.36 -3.15
N VAL A 239 15.27 0.85 -2.12
CA VAL A 239 16.33 1.61 -1.43
C VAL A 239 17.60 1.55 -2.26
N PRO A 240 18.13 2.69 -2.74
CA PRO A 240 19.35 2.71 -3.54
C PRO A 240 20.54 2.05 -2.83
N SER A 241 21.30 1.25 -3.56
CA SER A 241 22.52 0.60 -3.08
C SER A 241 23.73 1.36 -3.60
N GLY A 242 24.45 2.07 -2.72
CA GLY A 242 25.69 2.75 -3.10
C GLY A 242 26.43 3.30 -1.88
N ALA A 243 27.74 3.54 -2.01
CA ALA A 243 28.56 4.09 -0.94
C ALA A 243 28.04 5.47 -0.47
N PHE A 244 27.60 6.32 -1.40
CA PHE A 244 27.00 7.62 -1.10
C PHE A 244 25.75 7.49 -0.21
N THR A 245 24.85 6.54 -0.51
CA THR A 245 23.66 6.27 0.29
C THR A 245 24.00 5.82 1.72
N ARG A 246 25.10 5.13 1.88
CA ARG A 246 25.56 4.61 3.17
C ARG A 246 25.95 5.72 4.15
N PHE A 247 26.48 6.84 3.63
CA PHE A 247 26.92 7.99 4.44
C PHE A 247 25.86 9.08 4.56
N VAL A 248 25.04 9.28 3.54
CA VAL A 248 24.04 10.38 3.49
C VAL A 248 22.71 9.96 4.12
N LEU A 249 22.23 8.73 3.90
CA LEU A 249 20.96 8.24 4.44
C LEU A 249 20.82 8.36 5.98
N PRO A 250 21.85 8.07 6.80
CA PRO A 250 21.70 8.19 8.25
C PRO A 250 21.49 9.63 8.75
N ALA A 251 22.01 10.63 8.03
CA ALA A 251 21.89 12.04 8.40
C ALA A 251 20.58 12.68 7.89
N LEU A 252 20.01 12.12 6.83
CA LEU A 252 18.85 12.67 6.14
C LEU A 252 17.61 12.84 7.03
N PRO A 253 17.26 11.88 7.92
CA PRO A 253 16.13 12.05 8.85
C PRO A 253 16.30 13.26 9.78
N ALA A 254 17.51 13.56 10.22
CA ALA A 254 17.78 14.71 11.08
C ALA A 254 17.57 16.04 10.31
N VAL A 255 18.08 16.10 9.09
CA VAL A 255 17.94 17.29 8.22
C VAL A 255 16.47 17.53 7.84
N LEU A 256 15.72 16.47 7.52
CA LEU A 256 14.31 16.59 7.13
C LEU A 256 13.37 16.90 8.30
N ARG A 257 13.85 16.82 9.55
CA ARG A 257 13.11 17.27 10.74
C ARG A 257 13.22 18.78 10.97
N ILE A 258 14.15 19.48 10.32
CA ILE A 258 14.28 20.92 10.44
C ILE A 258 13.00 21.58 9.88
N PRO A 259 12.35 22.48 10.62
CA PRO A 259 11.14 23.17 10.16
C PRO A 259 11.35 23.81 8.78
N GLY A 260 10.42 23.60 7.85
CA GLY A 260 10.49 24.12 6.48
C GLY A 260 11.29 23.29 5.48
N VAL A 261 12.21 22.44 5.90
CA VAL A 261 13.03 21.64 4.97
C VAL A 261 12.22 20.56 4.28
N ARG A 262 11.35 19.86 5.02
CA ARG A 262 10.53 18.78 4.45
C ARG A 262 9.60 19.25 3.33
N PRO A 263 8.79 20.32 3.46
CA PRO A 263 7.96 20.80 2.35
C PRO A 263 8.77 21.31 1.17
N LEU A 264 9.95 21.91 1.39
CA LEU A 264 10.85 22.31 0.32
C LEU A 264 11.39 21.10 -0.45
N ALA A 265 11.83 20.05 0.26
CA ALA A 265 12.27 18.81 -0.35
C ALA A 265 11.17 18.15 -1.17
N VAL A 266 9.94 18.06 -0.65
CA VAL A 266 8.77 17.54 -1.39
C VAL A 266 8.52 18.38 -2.63
N SER A 267 8.52 19.71 -2.52
CA SER A 267 8.30 20.60 -3.66
C SER A 267 9.39 20.49 -4.74
N ALA A 268 10.65 20.35 -4.33
CA ALA A 268 11.79 20.17 -5.25
C ALA A 268 11.69 18.83 -5.99
N ILE A 269 11.48 17.73 -5.26
CA ILE A 269 11.35 16.38 -5.84
C ILE A 269 10.10 16.30 -6.73
N ALA A 270 8.98 16.91 -6.34
CA ALA A 270 7.75 16.89 -7.12
C ALA A 270 7.88 17.51 -8.52
N ARG A 271 8.82 18.44 -8.70
CA ARG A 271 9.10 19.14 -9.96
C ARG A 271 10.12 18.43 -10.85
N ILE A 272 10.77 17.38 -10.36
CA ILE A 272 11.79 16.66 -11.15
C ILE A 272 11.07 16.06 -12.38
N PRO A 273 11.54 16.38 -13.61
CA PRO A 273 11.02 15.76 -14.82
C PRO A 273 11.30 14.26 -14.81
N GLN A 274 10.29 13.48 -15.11
CA GLN A 274 10.40 12.04 -15.34
C GLN A 274 10.22 11.74 -16.82
N HIS A 275 11.11 10.94 -17.37
CA HIS A 275 10.93 10.36 -18.68
C HIS A 275 10.15 9.05 -18.56
N ALA A 276 9.38 8.72 -19.59
CA ALA A 276 8.77 7.42 -19.66
C ALA A 276 9.86 6.35 -19.64
N GLN A 277 9.75 5.42 -18.71
CA GLN A 277 10.67 4.28 -18.59
C GLN A 277 9.87 2.99 -18.60
N GLN A 278 10.32 2.03 -19.36
CA GLN A 278 9.81 0.67 -19.30
C GLN A 278 10.13 0.06 -17.93
N ARG A 279 9.39 -0.97 -17.57
CA ARG A 279 9.66 -1.74 -16.36
C ARG A 279 11.09 -2.29 -16.39
N PRO A 280 11.82 -2.20 -15.27
CA PRO A 280 13.19 -2.71 -15.22
C PRO A 280 13.27 -4.25 -15.35
N ARG A 281 12.17 -4.95 -15.05
CA ARG A 281 12.05 -6.42 -15.10
C ARG A 281 10.65 -6.80 -15.56
N THR A 282 10.51 -8.04 -16.06
CA THR A 282 9.22 -8.60 -16.47
C THR A 282 8.27 -8.77 -15.28
N TRP A 283 8.80 -9.17 -14.13
CA TRP A 283 8.01 -9.48 -12.95
C TRP A 283 8.34 -8.59 -11.76
N SER A 284 7.31 -8.25 -11.01
CA SER A 284 7.43 -7.84 -9.62
C SER A 284 7.38 -9.08 -8.74
N TRP A 285 8.11 -9.07 -7.64
CA TRP A 285 8.19 -10.19 -6.72
C TRP A 285 7.88 -9.75 -5.29
N ALA A 286 7.09 -10.55 -4.59
CA ALA A 286 7.03 -10.51 -3.14
C ALA A 286 7.63 -11.81 -2.60
N HIS A 287 8.41 -11.70 -1.56
CA HIS A 287 9.11 -12.82 -0.91
C HIS A 287 8.77 -12.83 0.58
N ALA A 288 8.68 -14.01 1.16
CA ALA A 288 8.63 -14.19 2.60
C ALA A 288 9.44 -15.40 3.03
N ARG A 289 10.11 -15.28 4.17
CA ARG A 289 10.80 -16.37 4.87
C ARG A 289 10.39 -16.35 6.34
N ALA A 290 9.96 -17.50 6.84
CA ALA A 290 9.58 -17.73 8.22
C ALA A 290 10.47 -18.82 8.84
N GLU A 291 10.97 -18.58 10.06
CA GLU A 291 11.86 -19.50 10.79
C GLU A 291 11.24 -19.80 12.15
N TRP A 292 11.13 -21.09 12.47
CA TRP A 292 10.58 -21.58 13.74
C TRP A 292 11.67 -21.92 14.78
N PRO A 293 11.33 -21.95 16.07
CA PRO A 293 12.28 -22.36 17.12
C PRO A 293 12.82 -23.79 16.94
N SER A 294 12.10 -24.64 16.21
CA SER A 294 12.54 -26.01 15.87
C SER A 294 13.75 -26.04 14.94
N GLY A 295 14.12 -24.93 14.31
CA GLY A 295 15.09 -24.85 13.23
C GLY A 295 14.47 -25.01 11.84
N GLU A 296 13.19 -25.33 11.76
CA GLU A 296 12.45 -25.34 10.47
C GLU A 296 12.41 -23.94 9.88
N ALA A 297 12.60 -23.83 8.58
CA ALA A 297 12.42 -22.60 7.81
C ALA A 297 11.59 -22.91 6.57
N ARG A 298 10.69 -21.97 6.22
CA ARG A 298 9.92 -22.02 4.98
C ARG A 298 10.09 -20.71 4.24
N GLU A 299 10.14 -20.82 2.92
CA GLU A 299 10.34 -19.69 2.03
C GLU A 299 9.33 -19.77 0.90
N GLY A 300 8.93 -18.61 0.38
CA GLY A 300 7.98 -18.56 -0.71
C GLY A 300 7.96 -17.22 -1.40
N TRP A 301 7.38 -17.23 -2.59
CA TRP A 301 7.33 -16.12 -3.51
C TRP A 301 5.93 -15.93 -4.06
N LEU A 302 5.61 -14.68 -4.38
CA LEU A 302 4.48 -14.34 -5.22
C LEU A 302 4.99 -13.61 -6.46
N ARG A 303 4.74 -14.19 -7.62
CA ARG A 303 5.04 -13.59 -8.93
C ARG A 303 3.88 -12.68 -9.33
N ILE A 304 4.20 -11.47 -9.75
CA ILE A 304 3.23 -10.43 -10.11
C ILE A 304 3.74 -9.72 -11.37
N GLY A 305 2.85 -9.29 -12.24
CA GLY A 305 3.21 -8.46 -13.38
C GLY A 305 3.68 -7.06 -12.98
N ASP A 306 3.02 -6.03 -13.46
CA ASP A 306 3.27 -4.65 -13.04
C ASP A 306 2.73 -4.39 -11.64
N GLY A 307 3.55 -3.80 -10.75
CA GLY A 307 3.16 -3.53 -9.37
C GLY A 307 2.01 -2.50 -9.22
N HIS A 308 1.87 -1.57 -10.18
CA HIS A 308 0.74 -0.63 -10.17
C HIS A 308 -0.55 -1.30 -10.64
N ASP A 309 -0.48 -2.17 -11.66
CA ASP A 309 -1.62 -2.96 -12.12
C ASP A 309 -2.15 -3.86 -11.01
N PHE A 310 -1.24 -4.53 -10.31
CA PHE A 310 -1.61 -5.36 -9.15
C PHE A 310 -2.25 -4.53 -8.03
N THR A 311 -1.69 -3.35 -7.72
CA THR A 311 -2.27 -2.45 -6.73
C THR A 311 -3.70 -2.04 -7.10
N ALA A 312 -3.92 -1.70 -8.38
CA ALA A 312 -5.25 -1.34 -8.84
C ALA A 312 -6.21 -2.54 -8.79
N ALA A 313 -5.76 -3.73 -9.18
CA ALA A 313 -6.56 -4.95 -9.11
C ALA A 313 -6.93 -5.31 -7.67
N ALA A 314 -5.96 -5.26 -6.74
CA ALA A 314 -6.17 -5.55 -5.33
C ALA A 314 -7.20 -4.59 -4.69
N ALA A 315 -7.03 -3.28 -4.88
CA ALA A 315 -7.96 -2.30 -4.35
C ALA A 315 -9.37 -2.43 -4.96
N THR A 316 -9.45 -2.75 -6.25
CA THR A 316 -10.73 -3.02 -6.93
C THR A 316 -11.41 -4.25 -6.35
N GLU A 317 -10.69 -5.35 -6.18
CA GLU A 317 -11.25 -6.60 -5.66
C GLU A 317 -11.69 -6.46 -4.20
N VAL A 318 -10.91 -5.77 -3.36
CA VAL A 318 -11.32 -5.40 -2.00
C VAL A 318 -12.61 -4.59 -2.03
N THR A 319 -12.68 -3.57 -2.87
CA THR A 319 -13.86 -2.70 -2.99
C THR A 319 -15.10 -3.50 -3.40
N ARG A 320 -14.97 -4.38 -4.39
CA ARG A 320 -16.05 -5.27 -4.84
C ARG A 320 -16.58 -6.16 -3.71
N ARG A 321 -15.67 -6.83 -2.99
CA ARG A 321 -16.03 -7.70 -1.86
C ARG A 321 -16.77 -6.95 -0.77
N LEU A 322 -16.37 -5.71 -0.47
CA LEU A 322 -17.07 -4.86 0.51
C LEU A 322 -18.47 -4.49 0.04
N LEU A 323 -18.67 -4.16 -1.24
CA LEU A 323 -20.01 -3.89 -1.81
C LEU A 323 -20.92 -5.14 -1.78
N GLU A 324 -20.33 -6.32 -1.87
CA GLU A 324 -21.03 -7.62 -1.77
C GLU A 324 -21.31 -8.02 -0.29
N GLY A 325 -20.96 -7.15 0.66
CA GLY A 325 -21.16 -7.41 2.09
C GLY A 325 -20.17 -8.42 2.67
N GLN A 326 -19.08 -8.69 1.98
CA GLN A 326 -18.00 -9.54 2.49
C GLN A 326 -17.10 -8.76 3.45
N GLY A 327 -16.43 -9.49 4.33
CA GLY A 327 -15.58 -8.92 5.37
C GLY A 327 -16.30 -8.78 6.70
N ARG A 328 -15.54 -8.54 7.75
CA ARG A 328 -16.03 -8.31 9.10
C ARG A 328 -15.87 -6.84 9.48
N PRO A 329 -16.80 -6.23 10.21
CA PRO A 329 -16.63 -4.88 10.74
C PRO A 329 -15.36 -4.74 11.58
N GLY A 330 -14.65 -3.63 11.37
CA GLY A 330 -13.36 -3.35 12.01
C GLY A 330 -12.35 -2.75 11.04
N ALA A 331 -11.08 -2.72 11.43
CA ALA A 331 -9.97 -2.25 10.58
C ALA A 331 -8.90 -3.32 10.44
N ASP A 332 -8.54 -3.65 9.20
CA ASP A 332 -7.60 -4.73 8.93
C ASP A 332 -6.76 -4.47 7.66
N THR A 333 -5.74 -5.30 7.47
CA THR A 333 -5.01 -5.42 6.20
C THR A 333 -5.77 -6.36 5.24
N PRO A 334 -5.58 -6.22 3.93
CA PRO A 334 -6.39 -6.96 2.97
C PRO A 334 -6.20 -8.49 3.04
N GLY A 335 -4.97 -8.97 3.30
CA GLY A 335 -4.70 -10.40 3.46
C GLY A 335 -5.29 -10.97 4.75
N ALA A 336 -5.22 -10.23 5.87
CA ALA A 336 -5.82 -10.65 7.13
C ALA A 336 -7.34 -10.72 7.06
N LEU A 337 -7.97 -9.87 6.24
CA LEU A 337 -9.43 -9.82 6.09
C LEU A 337 -9.97 -10.88 5.11
N PHE A 338 -9.31 -11.05 3.97
CA PHE A 338 -9.81 -11.84 2.84
C PHE A 338 -8.98 -13.07 2.49
N GLY A 339 -7.92 -13.33 3.25
CA GLY A 339 -7.02 -14.45 3.00
C GLY A 339 -6.00 -14.20 1.87
N PRO A 340 -5.03 -15.11 1.72
CA PRO A 340 -3.99 -15.02 0.69
C PRO A 340 -4.53 -15.17 -0.74
N GLU A 341 -5.71 -15.75 -0.91
CA GLU A 341 -6.40 -15.93 -2.21
C GLU A 341 -6.74 -14.58 -2.86
N LEU A 342 -6.83 -13.51 -2.07
CA LEU A 342 -7.02 -12.16 -2.60
C LEU A 342 -5.86 -11.73 -3.52
N ALA A 343 -4.63 -12.17 -3.22
CA ALA A 343 -3.49 -11.88 -4.07
C ALA A 343 -3.56 -12.61 -5.41
N GLU A 344 -4.11 -13.83 -5.44
CA GLU A 344 -4.35 -14.57 -6.69
C GLU A 344 -5.47 -13.90 -7.52
N ALA A 345 -6.55 -13.48 -6.86
CA ALA A 345 -7.62 -12.72 -7.52
C ALA A 345 -7.13 -11.39 -8.10
N ALA A 346 -6.09 -10.79 -7.51
CA ALA A 346 -5.43 -9.59 -8.03
C ALA A 346 -4.38 -9.89 -9.13
N GLY A 347 -4.18 -11.15 -9.54
CA GLY A 347 -3.26 -11.57 -10.61
C GLY A 347 -1.89 -12.04 -10.15
N GLY A 348 -1.72 -12.34 -8.87
CA GLY A 348 -0.52 -12.97 -8.33
C GLY A 348 -0.49 -14.48 -8.56
N THR A 349 0.72 -15.06 -8.60
CA THR A 349 0.94 -16.52 -8.68
C THR A 349 1.93 -16.92 -7.61
N PHE A 350 1.52 -17.79 -6.68
CA PHE A 350 2.41 -18.31 -5.66
C PHE A 350 3.43 -19.31 -6.23
N ILE A 351 4.66 -19.19 -5.75
CA ILE A 351 5.74 -20.16 -5.93
C ILE A 351 6.25 -20.45 -4.52
N LEU A 352 5.84 -21.58 -3.99
CA LEU A 352 6.18 -22.00 -2.64
C LEU A 352 7.10 -23.19 -2.72
N ASP A 353 8.16 -23.22 -1.91
CA ASP A 353 8.94 -24.42 -1.74
C ASP A 353 8.03 -25.53 -1.21
N ARG A 354 8.10 -26.70 -1.82
CA ARG A 354 7.39 -27.85 -1.27
C ARG A 354 8.05 -28.20 0.06
N PRO A 355 7.25 -28.48 1.10
CA PRO A 355 7.78 -28.89 2.38
C PRO A 355 8.59 -30.18 2.29
#